data_276587cdaf8a8d99ff9257c808654add
#
_entry.id   276587cdaf8a8d99ff9257c808654add
#
_cell.length_a   1.000
_cell.length_b   1.000
_cell.length_c   1.000
_cell.angle_alpha   90.00
_cell.angle_beta   90.00
_cell.angle_gamma   90.00
#
_symmetry.space_group_name_H-M   'P 1'
#
loop_
_entity.id
_entity.type
_entity.pdbx_description
1 polymer ?
#
loop_
_entity_poly.entity_id
_entity_poly.type
_entity_poly.pdbx_seq_one_letter_code
_entity_poly.pdbx_strand_id
1 'polypeptide(L)'
;MTRRLFEVAVRLARWAAILSLTITVIGVLLPASDLPENLPPDYYLHGIGFGVPALLAAFAAQNRRNVTAVAITIMLIALASELAQYFVPGRDVSAHDMAANAIGVAIGSTVGSVIFSVLQGLLRPLRSR
;
A
#
# COMPACT_ATOMS: atom_id res chain seq x y z
N MET A 1 -12.47 -22.35 -0.53
CA MET A 1 -12.60 -21.17 -1.46
C MET A 1 -12.52 -21.67 -2.89
N THR A 2 -13.46 -21.30 -3.74
CA THR A 2 -13.41 -21.70 -5.17
C THR A 2 -12.43 -20.81 -5.95
N ARG A 3 -11.90 -21.31 -7.08
CA ARG A 3 -11.00 -20.56 -7.95
C ARG A 3 -11.63 -19.23 -8.41
N ARG A 4 -12.93 -19.23 -8.72
CA ARG A 4 -13.67 -18.01 -9.10
C ARG A 4 -13.66 -16.95 -7.98
N LEU A 5 -13.88 -17.37 -6.74
CA LEU A 5 -13.84 -16.43 -5.60
C LEU A 5 -12.46 -15.82 -5.40
N PHE A 6 -11.39 -16.60 -5.61
CA PHE A 6 -10.02 -16.09 -5.55
C PHE A 6 -9.72 -15.06 -6.65
N GLU A 7 -10.15 -15.31 -7.88
CA GLU A 7 -10.00 -14.37 -8.99
C GLU A 7 -10.78 -13.07 -8.75
N VAL A 8 -11.96 -13.15 -8.15
CA VAL A 8 -12.73 -11.97 -7.72
C VAL A 8 -11.99 -11.21 -6.62
N ALA A 9 -11.48 -11.90 -5.60
CA ALA A 9 -10.71 -11.28 -4.50
C ALA A 9 -9.47 -10.53 -5.02
N VAL A 10 -8.72 -11.12 -5.95
CA VAL A 10 -7.57 -10.47 -6.61
C VAL A 10 -7.98 -9.20 -7.37
N ARG A 11 -9.10 -9.25 -8.07
CA ARG A 11 -9.62 -8.09 -8.80
C ARG A 11 -10.07 -6.97 -7.87
N LEU A 12 -10.80 -7.31 -6.81
CA LEU A 12 -11.24 -6.36 -5.79
C LEU A 12 -10.03 -5.73 -5.07
N ALA A 13 -9.02 -6.54 -4.70
CA ALA A 13 -7.81 -6.03 -4.07
C ALA A 13 -7.07 -5.02 -4.96
N ARG A 14 -7.06 -5.21 -6.28
CA ARG A 14 -6.46 -4.27 -7.22
C ARG A 14 -7.16 -2.91 -7.21
N TRP A 15 -8.49 -2.90 -7.26
CA TRP A 15 -9.25 -1.65 -7.19
C TRP A 15 -9.16 -0.99 -5.81
N ALA A 16 -9.19 -1.79 -4.74
CA ALA A 16 -9.01 -1.30 -3.39
C ALA A 16 -7.61 -0.69 -3.18
N ALA A 17 -6.55 -1.25 -3.80
CA ALA A 17 -5.21 -0.68 -3.78
C ALA A 17 -5.16 0.70 -4.44
N ILE A 18 -5.78 0.84 -5.62
CA ILE A 18 -5.85 2.12 -6.32
C ILE A 18 -6.61 3.15 -5.48
N LEU A 19 -7.79 2.78 -4.97
CA LEU A 19 -8.61 3.67 -4.18
C LEU A 19 -7.90 4.10 -2.88
N SER A 20 -7.33 3.16 -2.13
CA SER A 20 -6.62 3.48 -0.88
C SER A 20 -5.37 4.34 -1.14
N LEU A 21 -4.62 4.09 -2.21
CA LEU A 21 -3.48 4.92 -2.57
C LEU A 21 -3.91 6.34 -2.94
N THR A 22 -5.00 6.49 -3.70
CA THR A 22 -5.56 7.79 -4.04
C THR A 22 -5.99 8.57 -2.79
N ILE A 23 -6.71 7.93 -1.88
CA ILE A 23 -7.13 8.53 -0.61
C ILE A 23 -5.91 8.96 0.21
N THR A 24 -4.88 8.10 0.30
CA THR A 24 -3.64 8.41 1.02
C THR A 24 -2.95 9.64 0.43
N VAL A 25 -2.73 9.67 -0.89
CA VAL A 25 -2.07 10.81 -1.55
C VAL A 25 -2.86 12.10 -1.36
N ILE A 26 -4.18 12.07 -1.47
CA ILE A 26 -5.02 13.23 -1.18
C ILE A 26 -4.86 13.65 0.29
N GLY A 27 -4.93 12.71 1.23
CA GLY A 27 -4.85 12.99 2.66
C GLY A 27 -3.53 13.62 3.08
N VAL A 28 -2.40 13.10 2.57
CA VAL A 28 -1.07 13.64 2.91
C VAL A 28 -0.81 15.02 2.28
N LEU A 29 -1.54 15.39 1.23
CA LEU A 29 -1.44 16.69 0.56
C LEU A 29 -2.47 17.70 1.04
N LEU A 30 -3.32 17.37 2.01
CA LEU A 30 -4.21 18.36 2.64
C LEU A 30 -3.41 19.32 3.51
N PRO A 31 -3.76 20.63 3.51
CA PRO A 31 -3.23 21.60 4.46
C PRO A 31 -3.43 21.14 5.91
N ALA A 32 -2.49 21.47 6.79
CA ALA A 32 -2.60 21.10 8.21
C ALA A 32 -3.87 21.64 8.88
N SER A 33 -4.35 22.82 8.44
CA SER A 33 -5.61 23.43 8.92
C SER A 33 -6.87 22.63 8.61
N ASP A 34 -6.83 21.77 7.60
CA ASP A 34 -7.97 21.00 7.12
C ASP A 34 -8.04 19.60 7.75
N LEU A 35 -7.04 19.28 8.59
CA LEU A 35 -6.96 18.00 9.27
C LEU A 35 -7.64 18.06 10.65
N PRO A 36 -8.26 16.94 11.10
CA PRO A 36 -8.80 16.84 12.47
C PRO A 36 -7.70 17.02 13.52
N GLU A 37 -8.01 17.74 14.61
CA GLU A 37 -7.04 18.04 15.69
C GLU A 37 -6.52 16.80 16.45
N ASN A 38 -7.27 15.69 16.44
CA ASN A 38 -6.98 14.48 17.21
C ASN A 38 -6.41 13.35 16.36
N LEU A 39 -5.66 13.64 15.29
CA LEU A 39 -4.97 12.62 14.51
C LEU A 39 -3.75 12.07 15.25
N PRO A 40 -3.41 10.79 15.03
CA PRO A 40 -2.13 10.25 15.49
C PRO A 40 -0.97 10.96 14.79
N PRO A 41 0.27 10.86 15.33
CA PRO A 41 1.46 11.42 14.67
C PRO A 41 1.55 11.05 13.19
N ASP A 42 1.99 11.98 12.35
CA ASP A 42 2.00 11.87 10.89
C ASP A 42 2.69 10.59 10.37
N TYR A 43 3.81 10.20 10.97
CA TYR A 43 4.52 8.99 10.55
C TYR A 43 3.68 7.70 10.64
N TYR A 44 2.69 7.61 11.55
CA TYR A 44 1.74 6.48 11.56
C TYR A 44 0.81 6.54 10.36
N LEU A 45 0.31 7.74 10.03
CA LEU A 45 -0.58 7.93 8.88
C LEU A 45 0.16 7.62 7.59
N HIS A 46 1.41 8.04 7.45
CA HIS A 46 2.29 7.72 6.33
C HIS A 46 2.56 6.22 6.22
N GLY A 47 3.01 5.57 7.30
CA GLY A 47 3.32 4.15 7.31
C GLY A 47 2.12 3.26 6.96
N ILE A 48 0.96 3.52 7.57
CA ILE A 48 -0.28 2.77 7.30
C ILE A 48 -0.83 3.16 5.92
N GLY A 49 -0.86 4.46 5.62
CA GLY A 49 -1.41 5.00 4.39
C GLY A 49 -0.76 4.42 3.14
N PHE A 50 0.56 4.29 3.09
CA PHE A 50 1.27 3.65 1.98
C PHE A 50 1.44 2.14 2.15
N GLY A 51 1.41 1.61 3.37
CA GLY A 51 1.50 0.18 3.65
C GLY A 51 0.26 -0.59 3.20
N VAL A 52 -0.94 -0.06 3.43
CA VAL A 52 -2.19 -0.71 3.02
C VAL A 52 -2.31 -0.87 1.50
N PRO A 53 -2.16 0.18 0.68
CA PRO A 53 -2.17 -0.01 -0.78
C PRO A 53 -1.04 -0.93 -1.26
N ALA A 54 0.14 -0.92 -0.64
CA ALA A 54 1.22 -1.83 -0.98
C ALA A 54 0.86 -3.30 -0.71
N LEU A 55 0.19 -3.59 0.42
CA LEU A 55 -0.31 -4.92 0.74
C LEU A 55 -1.33 -5.40 -0.30
N LEU A 56 -2.34 -4.58 -0.58
CA LEU A 56 -3.41 -4.92 -1.52
C LEU A 56 -2.88 -5.12 -2.95
N ALA A 57 -1.97 -4.23 -3.38
CA ALA A 57 -1.38 -4.30 -4.70
C ALA A 57 -0.41 -5.49 -4.85
N ALA A 58 0.38 -5.82 -3.82
CA ALA A 58 1.26 -6.98 -3.82
C ALA A 58 0.46 -8.28 -3.82
N PHE A 59 -0.64 -8.36 -3.07
CA PHE A 59 -1.59 -9.48 -3.15
C PHE A 59 -2.15 -9.66 -4.56
N ALA A 60 -2.46 -8.55 -5.25
CA ALA A 60 -3.01 -8.58 -6.61
C ALA A 60 -1.96 -8.79 -7.72
N ALA A 61 -0.67 -8.71 -7.42
CA ALA A 61 0.41 -8.71 -8.41
C ALA A 61 0.75 -10.10 -8.99
N GLN A 62 0.41 -11.19 -8.30
CA GLN A 62 0.47 -12.60 -8.75
C GLN A 62 1.87 -13.18 -9.01
N ASN A 63 2.93 -12.40 -9.07
CA ASN A 63 4.31 -12.87 -9.23
C ASN A 63 5.34 -11.90 -8.63
N ARG A 64 6.56 -12.40 -8.33
CA ARG A 64 7.60 -11.61 -7.65
C ARG A 64 8.00 -10.34 -8.41
N ARG A 65 8.14 -10.41 -9.73
CA ARG A 65 8.51 -9.25 -10.55
C ARG A 65 7.48 -8.13 -10.43
N ASN A 66 6.20 -8.47 -10.49
CA ASN A 66 5.12 -7.51 -10.36
C ASN A 66 5.02 -6.95 -8.93
N VAL A 67 5.25 -7.78 -7.88
CA VAL A 67 5.33 -7.31 -6.48
C VAL A 67 6.41 -6.26 -6.33
N THR A 68 7.62 -6.52 -6.84
CA THR A 68 8.74 -5.56 -6.78
C THR A 68 8.40 -4.27 -7.56
N ALA A 69 7.86 -4.39 -8.76
CA ALA A 69 7.47 -3.23 -9.56
C ALA A 69 6.42 -2.36 -8.85
N VAL A 70 5.41 -2.98 -8.26
CA VAL A 70 4.35 -2.29 -7.51
C VAL A 70 4.92 -1.62 -6.26
N ALA A 71 5.77 -2.30 -5.50
CA ALA A 71 6.41 -1.73 -4.31
C ALA A 71 7.26 -0.50 -4.65
N ILE A 72 8.06 -0.57 -5.71
CA ILE A 72 8.85 0.56 -6.21
C ILE A 72 7.93 1.70 -6.64
N THR A 73 6.86 1.42 -7.39
CA THR A 73 5.92 2.45 -7.85
C THR A 73 5.28 3.18 -6.67
N ILE A 74 4.78 2.44 -5.67
CA ILE A 74 4.17 3.06 -4.48
C ILE A 74 5.20 3.85 -3.68
N MET A 75 6.44 3.36 -3.56
CA MET A 75 7.52 4.07 -2.89
C MET A 75 7.87 5.38 -3.60
N LEU A 76 7.92 5.39 -4.93
CA LEU A 76 8.15 6.60 -5.71
C LEU A 76 7.00 7.62 -5.55
N ILE A 77 5.75 7.15 -5.51
CA ILE A 77 4.58 8.02 -5.23
C ILE A 77 4.68 8.59 -3.81
N ALA A 78 5.02 7.76 -2.82
CA ALA A 78 5.18 8.19 -1.43
C ALA A 78 6.29 9.25 -1.30
N LEU A 79 7.43 9.05 -1.95
CA LEU A 79 8.52 10.03 -1.96
C LEU A 79 8.11 11.32 -2.67
N ALA A 80 7.43 11.23 -3.80
CA ALA A 80 6.95 12.40 -4.54
C ALA A 80 5.93 13.19 -3.72
N SER A 81 5.00 12.52 -3.02
CA SER A 81 4.03 13.20 -2.16
C SER A 81 4.68 13.86 -0.95
N GLU A 82 5.71 13.25 -0.36
CA GLU A 82 6.50 13.85 0.72
C GLU A 82 7.21 15.13 0.26
N LEU A 83 7.85 15.09 -0.89
CA LEU A 83 8.47 16.28 -1.47
C LEU A 83 7.44 17.37 -1.84
N ALA A 84 6.24 16.95 -2.29
CA ALA A 84 5.16 17.88 -2.63
C ALA A 84 4.59 18.59 -1.40
N GLN A 85 4.70 18.00 -0.20
CA GLN A 85 4.30 18.65 1.06
C GLN A 85 5.06 19.96 1.33
N TYR A 86 6.26 20.13 0.78
CA TYR A 86 6.98 21.40 0.83
C TYR A 86 6.15 22.60 0.32
N PHE A 87 5.23 22.36 -0.60
CA PHE A 87 4.36 23.39 -1.18
C PHE A 87 2.98 23.49 -0.49
N VAL A 88 2.73 22.66 0.52
CA VAL A 88 1.42 22.60 1.22
C VAL A 88 1.48 23.42 2.51
N PRO A 89 0.56 24.39 2.72
CA PRO A 89 0.56 25.20 3.92
C PRO A 89 0.47 24.38 5.23
N GLY A 90 1.39 24.66 6.15
CA GLY A 90 1.46 23.99 7.46
C GLY A 90 1.96 22.54 7.42
N ARG A 91 2.58 22.11 6.30
CA ARG A 91 3.24 20.80 6.17
C ARG A 91 4.75 21.00 5.98
N ASP A 92 5.52 20.04 6.46
CA ASP A 92 6.97 20.00 6.32
C ASP A 92 7.42 18.67 5.75
N VAL A 93 8.51 18.68 4.98
CA VAL A 93 9.17 17.45 4.50
C VAL A 93 9.89 16.78 5.67
N SER A 94 9.56 15.54 5.97
CA SER A 94 10.01 14.81 7.15
C SER A 94 10.77 13.53 6.80
N ALA A 95 12.01 13.41 7.31
CA ALA A 95 12.76 12.15 7.18
C ALA A 95 12.10 10.98 7.93
N HIS A 96 11.36 11.28 9.03
CA HIS A 96 10.61 10.27 9.76
C HIS A 96 9.45 9.71 8.93
N ASP A 97 8.75 10.57 8.19
CA ASP A 97 7.64 10.17 7.34
C ASP A 97 8.14 9.40 6.11
N MET A 98 9.29 9.80 5.54
CA MET A 98 9.97 9.01 4.51
C MET A 98 10.35 7.61 4.99
N ALA A 99 10.89 7.50 6.21
CA ALA A 99 11.23 6.20 6.81
C ALA A 99 9.96 5.36 7.08
N ALA A 100 8.91 5.98 7.60
CA ALA A 100 7.62 5.33 7.83
C ALA A 100 6.99 4.81 6.53
N ASN A 101 7.05 5.61 5.45
CA ASN A 101 6.62 5.20 4.10
C ASN A 101 7.38 3.95 3.63
N ALA A 102 8.72 3.96 3.75
CA ALA A 102 9.55 2.84 3.33
C ALA A 102 9.23 1.55 4.12
N ILE A 103 9.11 1.66 5.43
CA ILE A 103 8.74 0.55 6.32
C ILE A 103 7.34 0.03 5.98
N GLY A 104 6.36 0.93 5.83
CA GLY A 104 4.99 0.58 5.49
C GLY A 104 4.90 -0.17 4.17
N VAL A 105 5.54 0.35 3.12
CA VAL A 105 5.57 -0.29 1.79
C VAL A 105 6.26 -1.66 1.84
N ALA A 106 7.39 -1.78 2.54
CA ALA A 106 8.12 -3.05 2.65
C ALA A 106 7.29 -4.12 3.39
N ILE A 107 6.71 -3.78 4.54
CA ILE A 107 5.86 -4.69 5.31
C ILE A 107 4.61 -5.04 4.51
N GLY A 108 3.90 -4.06 3.98
CA GLY A 108 2.68 -4.28 3.21
C GLY A 108 2.91 -5.18 2.01
N SER A 109 3.94 -4.90 1.21
CA SER A 109 4.27 -5.72 0.03
C SER A 109 4.65 -7.16 0.40
N THR A 110 5.39 -7.35 1.50
CA THR A 110 5.76 -8.67 1.99
C THR A 110 4.53 -9.45 2.43
N VAL A 111 3.70 -8.86 3.29
CA VAL A 111 2.49 -9.49 3.81
C VAL A 111 1.52 -9.85 2.68
N GLY A 112 1.27 -8.91 1.76
CA GLY A 112 0.38 -9.15 0.61
C GLY A 112 0.85 -10.31 -0.27
N SER A 113 2.16 -10.39 -0.55
CA SER A 113 2.73 -11.48 -1.35
C SER A 113 2.69 -12.84 -0.64
N VAL A 114 2.88 -12.86 0.68
CA VAL A 114 2.76 -14.09 1.49
C VAL A 114 1.31 -14.58 1.50
N ILE A 115 0.34 -13.70 1.77
CA ILE A 115 -1.09 -14.07 1.75
C ILE A 115 -1.47 -14.65 0.40
N PHE A 116 -1.06 -14.01 -0.71
CA PHE A 116 -1.32 -14.52 -2.05
C PHE A 116 -0.74 -15.93 -2.24
N SER A 117 0.52 -16.14 -1.86
CA SER A 117 1.22 -17.43 -2.03
C SER A 117 0.57 -18.55 -1.23
N VAL A 118 0.16 -18.28 0.01
CA VAL A 118 -0.53 -19.24 0.88
C VAL A 118 -1.89 -19.64 0.28
N LEU A 119 -2.71 -18.65 -0.09
CA LEU A 119 -4.03 -18.91 -0.66
C LEU A 119 -3.95 -19.63 -1.99
N GLN A 120 -3.00 -19.27 -2.85
CA GLN A 120 -2.77 -19.98 -4.11
C GLN A 120 -2.32 -21.42 -3.88
N GLY A 121 -1.47 -21.67 -2.88
CA GLY A 121 -1.04 -23.03 -2.50
C GLY A 121 -2.21 -23.92 -2.07
N LEU A 122 -3.13 -23.36 -1.27
CA LEU A 122 -4.34 -24.08 -0.81
C LEU A 122 -5.34 -24.39 -1.95
N LEU A 123 -5.27 -23.64 -3.04
CA LEU A 123 -6.16 -23.83 -4.20
C LEU A 123 -5.58 -24.76 -5.27
N ARG A 124 -4.29 -25.13 -5.17
CA ARG A 124 -3.71 -26.14 -6.07
C ARG A 124 -4.28 -27.50 -5.69
N PRO A 125 -4.95 -28.22 -6.61
CA PRO A 125 -5.37 -29.58 -6.32
C PRO A 125 -4.12 -30.40 -5.99
N LEU A 126 -4.21 -31.24 -4.93
CA LEU A 126 -3.21 -32.26 -4.65
C LEU A 126 -3.07 -33.09 -5.93
N ARG A 127 -1.96 -32.93 -6.63
CA ARG A 127 -1.64 -33.78 -7.78
C ARG A 127 -1.55 -35.20 -7.21
N SER A 128 -2.58 -35.99 -7.47
CA SER A 128 -2.56 -37.42 -7.15
C SER A 128 -1.25 -38.00 -7.70
N ARG A 129 -0.43 -38.51 -6.79
CA ARG A 129 0.73 -39.33 -7.14
C ARG A 129 0.27 -40.62 -7.79
#